data_96c04241aa1796ed6bf0559ca261fba1
#
_entry.id   96c04241aa1796ed6bf0559ca261fba1
#
_cell.length_a   1.000
_cell.length_b   1.000
_cell.length_c   1.000
_cell.angle_alpha   90.00
_cell.angle_beta   90.00
_cell.angle_gamma   90.00
#
_symmetry.space_group_name_H-M   'P 1'
#
loop_
_entity.id
_entity.type
_entity.pdbx_description
1 polymer ?
#
loop_
_entity_poly.entity_id
_entity_poly.type
_entity_poly.pdbx_seq_one_letter_code
_entity_poly.pdbx_strand_id
1 'polypeptide(L)'
;MNKNYLNLDRSSVQNSEFMRDIFIDKIFEHAKKDKNLFFTTPDMGAPSLDGFRKELPNQFIHSGICEQHMISMAAGLTLMKKKVICYAMAPFITSRCYEQIKCSVAAMDQPVNLVGIGVGLGYADAGPTHYTTEDIATMRVFPNIEITTPCDKISTKKLVDEILNKEKFRFIRLDRDVVKDIYTDESQVDFEIGYSKLIGNSSKKCILSCGYSLLKCFEEIKLQNYEIDLFDIFKIKPLNTKLLKELSNYDEIITIEEQWVDGGFGSAIMEFLADNKLYKKVSRIGLNKKFYFENGGRDYLLKNNGLDFKKILFEIAK
;
A
#
# COMPACT_ATOMS: atom_id res chain seq x y z
N MET A 1 -18.88 -14.69 -26.27
CA MET A 1 -17.69 -14.26 -25.51
C MET A 1 -16.61 -13.88 -26.50
N ASN A 2 -16.22 -12.62 -26.50
CA ASN A 2 -15.31 -12.07 -27.53
C ASN A 2 -13.88 -12.58 -27.26
N LYS A 3 -13.33 -13.37 -28.18
CA LYS A 3 -11.98 -13.97 -28.09
C LYS A 3 -10.81 -12.98 -28.12
N ASN A 4 -11.07 -11.68 -28.17
CA ASN A 4 -10.04 -10.64 -28.31
C ASN A 4 -9.29 -10.27 -27.02
N TYR A 5 -9.69 -10.80 -25.86
CA TYR A 5 -8.95 -10.58 -24.59
C TYR A 5 -7.74 -11.53 -24.41
N LEU A 6 -7.51 -12.45 -25.34
CA LEU A 6 -6.53 -13.55 -25.16
C LEU A 6 -5.15 -13.30 -25.80
N ASN A 7 -4.92 -12.12 -26.37
CA ASN A 7 -3.66 -11.80 -27.07
C ASN A 7 -3.01 -10.50 -26.59
N LEU A 8 -3.05 -10.23 -25.27
CA LEU A 8 -2.18 -9.19 -24.74
C LEU A 8 -0.73 -9.67 -24.79
N ASP A 9 0.05 -8.99 -25.60
CA ASP A 9 1.49 -9.16 -25.67
C ASP A 9 2.08 -8.89 -24.27
N ARG A 10 2.90 -9.80 -23.75
CA ARG A 10 3.59 -9.61 -22.46
C ARG A 10 4.44 -8.34 -22.42
N SER A 11 4.90 -7.85 -23.57
CA SER A 11 5.61 -6.58 -23.66
C SER A 11 4.75 -5.39 -23.14
N SER A 12 3.43 -5.44 -23.32
CA SER A 12 2.51 -4.43 -22.79
C SER A 12 2.42 -4.44 -21.26
N VAL A 13 2.55 -5.60 -20.64
CA VAL A 13 2.56 -5.75 -19.17
C VAL A 13 3.90 -5.29 -18.59
N GLN A 14 5.01 -5.67 -19.21
CA GLN A 14 6.36 -5.29 -18.77
C GLN A 14 6.62 -3.78 -18.89
N ASN A 15 5.96 -3.12 -19.84
CA ASN A 15 6.00 -1.66 -20.02
C ASN A 15 4.81 -0.95 -19.37
N SER A 16 4.06 -1.62 -18.50
CA SER A 16 2.91 -1.04 -17.83
C SER A 16 3.32 0.10 -16.90
N GLU A 17 2.48 1.13 -16.87
CA GLU A 17 2.57 2.25 -15.95
C GLU A 17 1.90 1.93 -14.59
N PHE A 18 1.18 0.80 -14.47
CA PHE A 18 0.45 0.43 -13.26
C PHE A 18 1.32 -0.41 -12.31
N MET A 19 1.40 0.00 -11.05
CA MET A 19 2.10 -0.72 -9.98
C MET A 19 1.62 -2.18 -9.86
N ARG A 20 0.30 -2.42 -10.01
CA ARG A 20 -0.27 -3.77 -9.93
C ARG A 20 0.30 -4.71 -11.00
N ASP A 21 0.45 -4.21 -12.22
CA ASP A 21 0.92 -5.04 -13.33
C ASP A 21 2.40 -5.38 -13.15
N ILE A 22 3.19 -4.41 -12.69
CA ILE A 22 4.61 -4.61 -12.30
C ILE A 22 4.72 -5.63 -11.17
N PHE A 23 3.87 -5.52 -10.13
CA PHE A 23 3.84 -6.48 -9.04
C PHE A 23 3.53 -7.90 -9.53
N ILE A 24 2.44 -8.05 -10.29
CA ILE A 24 1.99 -9.36 -10.79
C ILE A 24 3.02 -9.97 -11.73
N ASP A 25 3.60 -9.20 -12.66
CA ASP A 25 4.60 -9.71 -13.60
C ASP A 25 5.87 -10.18 -12.87
N LYS A 26 6.35 -9.41 -11.89
CA LYS A 26 7.52 -9.82 -11.11
C LYS A 26 7.26 -11.08 -10.27
N ILE A 27 6.08 -11.21 -9.64
CA ILE A 27 5.67 -12.44 -8.94
C ILE A 27 5.56 -13.61 -9.91
N PHE A 28 5.02 -13.39 -11.11
CA PHE A 28 4.92 -14.42 -12.15
C PHE A 28 6.31 -14.95 -12.57
N GLU A 29 7.29 -14.08 -12.80
CA GLU A 29 8.65 -14.49 -13.13
C GLU A 29 9.32 -15.33 -12.02
N HIS A 30 9.02 -15.02 -10.76
CA HIS A 30 9.47 -15.86 -9.64
C HIS A 30 8.72 -17.20 -9.57
N ALA A 31 7.41 -17.20 -9.79
CA ALA A 31 6.59 -18.41 -9.76
C ALA A 31 6.99 -19.43 -10.84
N LYS A 32 7.50 -18.98 -11.98
CA LYS A 32 8.08 -19.86 -13.02
C LYS A 32 9.28 -20.67 -12.49
N LYS A 33 10.01 -20.13 -11.52
CA LYS A 33 11.21 -20.73 -10.93
C LYS A 33 10.93 -21.45 -9.61
N ASP A 34 9.89 -21.05 -8.88
CA ASP A 34 9.51 -21.63 -7.58
C ASP A 34 8.10 -22.22 -7.64
N LYS A 35 8.02 -23.56 -7.76
CA LYS A 35 6.75 -24.29 -7.79
C LYS A 35 5.96 -24.26 -6.48
N ASN A 36 6.55 -23.72 -5.40
CA ASN A 36 5.88 -23.53 -4.13
C ASN A 36 5.24 -22.15 -3.98
N LEU A 37 5.40 -21.26 -4.95
CA LEU A 37 4.78 -19.95 -4.97
C LEU A 37 3.40 -20.01 -5.64
N PHE A 38 2.36 -19.71 -4.88
CA PHE A 38 0.97 -19.70 -5.31
C PHE A 38 0.41 -18.29 -5.35
N PHE A 39 -0.31 -17.98 -6.41
CA PHE A 39 -1.06 -16.74 -6.55
C PHE A 39 -2.55 -17.05 -6.52
N THR A 40 -3.29 -16.43 -5.59
CA THR A 40 -4.73 -16.62 -5.48
C THR A 40 -5.46 -15.28 -5.56
N THR A 41 -6.58 -15.28 -6.26
CA THR A 41 -7.41 -14.11 -6.48
C THR A 41 -8.88 -14.49 -6.57
N PRO A 42 -9.81 -13.63 -6.17
CA PRO A 42 -11.22 -13.80 -6.50
C PRO A 42 -11.44 -13.51 -7.99
N ASP A 43 -12.65 -13.14 -8.38
CA ASP A 43 -12.98 -12.81 -9.77
C ASP A 43 -12.37 -11.43 -10.17
N MET A 44 -11.08 -11.43 -10.50
CA MET A 44 -10.34 -10.23 -10.92
C MET A 44 -9.95 -10.32 -12.39
N GLY A 45 -10.29 -9.28 -13.16
CA GLY A 45 -10.08 -9.18 -14.60
C GLY A 45 -8.76 -8.52 -15.03
N ALA A 46 -7.71 -8.48 -14.20
CA ALA A 46 -6.45 -7.86 -14.59
C ALA A 46 -5.75 -8.63 -15.73
N PRO A 47 -5.43 -8.00 -16.88
CA PRO A 47 -4.74 -8.64 -17.99
C PRO A 47 -3.39 -9.26 -17.61
N SER A 48 -2.67 -8.67 -16.67
CA SER A 48 -1.41 -9.18 -16.12
C SER A 48 -1.54 -10.58 -15.49
N LEU A 49 -2.74 -11.00 -15.08
CA LEU A 49 -3.01 -12.35 -14.58
C LEU A 49 -3.09 -13.43 -15.68
N ASP A 50 -3.15 -13.05 -16.95
CA ASP A 50 -3.28 -14.02 -18.05
C ASP A 50 -2.04 -14.91 -18.19
N GLY A 51 -0.86 -14.40 -17.82
CA GLY A 51 0.36 -15.21 -17.74
C GLY A 51 0.19 -16.39 -16.77
N PHE A 52 -0.30 -16.12 -15.58
CA PHE A 52 -0.60 -17.17 -14.58
C PHE A 52 -1.63 -18.17 -15.08
N ARG A 53 -2.74 -17.69 -15.67
CA ARG A 53 -3.81 -18.54 -16.18
C ARG A 53 -3.35 -19.50 -17.26
N LYS A 54 -2.45 -19.04 -18.14
CA LYS A 54 -1.99 -19.81 -19.32
C LYS A 54 -0.78 -20.71 -19.01
N GLU A 55 0.22 -20.17 -18.32
CA GLU A 55 1.52 -20.83 -18.16
C GLU A 55 1.67 -21.52 -16.80
N LEU A 56 0.98 -21.04 -15.75
CA LEU A 56 1.11 -21.57 -14.39
C LEU A 56 -0.24 -21.94 -13.74
N PRO A 57 -1.12 -22.70 -14.47
CA PRO A 57 -2.46 -23.00 -13.96
C PRO A 57 -2.46 -23.79 -12.64
N ASN A 58 -1.40 -24.55 -12.34
CA ASN A 58 -1.26 -25.32 -11.10
C ASN A 58 -0.81 -24.45 -9.89
N GLN A 59 -0.35 -23.22 -10.13
CA GLN A 59 0.09 -22.26 -9.13
C GLN A 59 -0.84 -21.05 -9.04
N PHE A 60 -1.87 -21.00 -9.91
CA PHE A 60 -2.86 -19.95 -9.95
C PHE A 60 -4.22 -20.48 -9.49
N ILE A 61 -4.74 -19.89 -8.43
CA ILE A 61 -6.02 -20.31 -7.85
C ILE A 61 -7.03 -19.18 -7.99
N HIS A 62 -8.03 -19.41 -8.81
CA HIS A 62 -9.21 -18.55 -8.92
C HIS A 62 -10.24 -19.01 -7.90
N SER A 63 -10.38 -18.27 -6.79
CA SER A 63 -11.26 -18.67 -5.69
C SER A 63 -12.74 -18.35 -5.89
N GLY A 64 -13.09 -17.66 -6.99
CA GLY A 64 -14.41 -17.06 -7.16
C GLY A 64 -14.62 -15.86 -6.22
N ILE A 65 -15.85 -15.33 -6.17
CA ILE A 65 -16.20 -14.19 -5.29
C ILE A 65 -16.39 -14.71 -3.85
N CYS A 66 -15.33 -15.28 -3.28
CA CYS A 66 -15.28 -15.94 -1.97
C CYS A 66 -13.99 -15.58 -1.24
N GLU A 67 -13.73 -14.30 -1.02
CA GLU A 67 -12.47 -13.82 -0.43
C GLU A 67 -12.23 -14.40 0.97
N GLN A 68 -13.26 -14.59 1.77
CA GLN A 68 -13.16 -15.22 3.10
C GLN A 68 -12.60 -16.65 2.99
N HIS A 69 -13.12 -17.45 2.04
CA HIS A 69 -12.60 -18.78 1.76
C HIS A 69 -11.16 -18.73 1.26
N MET A 70 -10.86 -17.77 0.37
CA MET A 70 -9.52 -17.55 -0.16
C MET A 70 -8.48 -17.36 0.95
N ILE A 71 -8.79 -16.58 2.00
CA ILE A 71 -7.89 -16.36 3.13
C ILE A 71 -7.68 -17.65 3.94
N SER A 72 -8.74 -18.38 4.24
CA SER A 72 -8.63 -19.65 5.00
C SER A 72 -7.85 -20.70 4.21
N MET A 73 -8.09 -20.81 2.90
CA MET A 73 -7.34 -21.67 1.99
C MET A 73 -5.86 -21.28 1.94
N ALA A 74 -5.55 -19.98 1.84
CA ALA A 74 -4.18 -19.48 1.83
C ALA A 74 -3.42 -19.88 3.12
N ALA A 75 -4.04 -19.75 4.27
CA ALA A 75 -3.47 -20.20 5.53
C ALA A 75 -3.21 -21.73 5.53
N GLY A 76 -4.12 -22.52 4.97
CA GLY A 76 -3.90 -23.97 4.80
C GLY A 76 -2.72 -24.29 3.87
N LEU A 77 -2.54 -23.54 2.79
CA LEU A 77 -1.41 -23.69 1.89
C LEU A 77 -0.07 -23.34 2.57
N THR A 78 -0.04 -22.31 3.43
CA THR A 78 1.19 -21.97 4.17
C THR A 78 1.57 -23.04 5.20
N LEU A 79 0.61 -23.70 5.82
CA LEU A 79 0.87 -24.90 6.66
C LEU A 79 1.54 -26.02 5.86
N MET A 80 1.25 -26.11 4.56
CA MET A 80 1.90 -27.05 3.62
C MET A 80 3.22 -26.48 3.05
N LYS A 81 3.80 -25.46 3.68
CA LYS A 81 5.05 -24.80 3.26
C LYS A 81 4.99 -24.17 1.86
N LYS A 82 3.81 -23.70 1.46
CA LYS A 82 3.65 -22.91 0.24
C LYS A 82 3.76 -21.44 0.54
N LYS A 83 4.38 -20.68 -0.38
CA LYS A 83 4.36 -19.21 -0.38
C LYS A 83 3.08 -18.76 -1.07
N VAL A 84 2.30 -17.90 -0.44
CA VAL A 84 0.99 -17.53 -0.97
C VAL A 84 0.84 -16.03 -1.07
N ILE A 85 0.41 -15.59 -2.25
CA ILE A 85 -0.02 -14.23 -2.54
C ILE A 85 -1.54 -14.23 -2.70
N CYS A 86 -2.26 -13.53 -1.83
CA CYS A 86 -3.70 -13.29 -1.92
C CYS A 86 -3.93 -11.89 -2.47
N TYR A 87 -4.48 -11.77 -3.67
CA TYR A 87 -4.64 -10.49 -4.37
C TYR A 87 -6.12 -10.20 -4.62
N ALA A 88 -6.62 -9.09 -4.06
CA ALA A 88 -7.98 -8.61 -4.27
C ALA A 88 -8.08 -7.10 -4.10
N MET A 89 -9.28 -6.52 -4.37
CA MET A 89 -9.57 -5.13 -3.98
C MET A 89 -9.41 -4.95 -2.47
N ALA A 90 -8.86 -3.81 -2.07
CA ALA A 90 -8.48 -3.56 -0.68
C ALA A 90 -9.62 -3.78 0.35
N PRO A 91 -10.86 -3.28 0.18
CA PRO A 91 -11.93 -3.52 1.16
C PRO A 91 -12.34 -5.01 1.21
N PHE A 92 -12.21 -5.73 0.09
CA PHE A 92 -12.63 -7.13 0.04
C PHE A 92 -11.61 -8.08 0.68
N ILE A 93 -10.32 -7.72 0.65
CA ILE A 93 -9.28 -8.53 1.30
C ILE A 93 -9.02 -8.10 2.75
N THR A 94 -9.55 -6.98 3.20
CA THR A 94 -9.42 -6.49 4.58
C THR A 94 -10.72 -6.66 5.36
N SER A 95 -11.63 -5.69 5.29
CA SER A 95 -12.85 -5.64 6.11
C SER A 95 -13.75 -6.85 5.92
N ARG A 96 -13.94 -7.31 4.68
CA ARG A 96 -14.77 -8.51 4.39
C ARG A 96 -14.19 -9.79 4.99
N CYS A 97 -12.87 -9.91 5.07
CA CYS A 97 -12.16 -11.12 5.51
C CYS A 97 -11.59 -11.02 6.92
N TYR A 98 -11.97 -10.00 7.69
CA TYR A 98 -11.32 -9.65 8.94
C TYR A 98 -11.25 -10.82 9.95
N GLU A 99 -12.34 -11.57 10.10
CA GLU A 99 -12.37 -12.74 10.99
C GLU A 99 -11.43 -13.84 10.51
N GLN A 100 -11.44 -14.15 9.20
CA GLN A 100 -10.56 -15.19 8.63
C GLN A 100 -9.09 -14.79 8.75
N ILE A 101 -8.77 -13.53 8.54
CA ILE A 101 -7.42 -12.98 8.76
C ILE A 101 -7.03 -13.17 10.24
N LYS A 102 -7.92 -12.79 11.17
CA LYS A 102 -7.67 -12.93 12.60
C LYS A 102 -7.41 -14.37 13.00
N CYS A 103 -8.35 -15.27 12.64
CA CYS A 103 -8.37 -16.63 13.16
C CYS A 103 -7.42 -17.57 12.41
N SER A 104 -7.36 -17.47 11.06
CA SER A 104 -6.60 -18.43 10.25
C SER A 104 -5.18 -17.95 9.95
N VAL A 105 -4.93 -16.63 9.90
CA VAL A 105 -3.63 -16.08 9.54
C VAL A 105 -2.90 -15.54 10.77
N ALA A 106 -3.43 -14.50 11.41
CA ALA A 106 -2.74 -13.80 12.49
C ALA A 106 -2.57 -14.68 13.74
N ALA A 107 -3.65 -15.29 14.25
CA ALA A 107 -3.61 -16.13 15.45
C ALA A 107 -2.80 -17.42 15.24
N MET A 108 -2.73 -17.93 14.01
CA MET A 108 -1.96 -19.12 13.64
C MET A 108 -0.54 -18.79 13.16
N ASP A 109 -0.17 -17.50 13.18
CA ASP A 109 1.13 -16.95 12.70
C ASP A 109 1.52 -17.46 11.31
N GLN A 110 0.57 -17.45 10.37
CA GLN A 110 0.80 -17.96 9.02
C GLN A 110 1.34 -16.86 8.10
N PRO A 111 2.43 -17.11 7.33
CA PRO A 111 3.10 -16.11 6.50
C PRO A 111 2.35 -15.88 5.17
N VAL A 112 1.15 -15.35 5.24
CA VAL A 112 0.32 -15.00 4.08
C VAL A 112 0.58 -13.55 3.66
N ASN A 113 0.79 -13.31 2.36
CA ASN A 113 0.86 -11.96 1.80
C ASN A 113 -0.52 -11.56 1.27
N LEU A 114 -1.18 -10.62 1.95
CA LEU A 114 -2.45 -10.02 1.54
C LEU A 114 -2.15 -8.78 0.71
N VAL A 115 -2.58 -8.74 -0.55
CA VAL A 115 -2.35 -7.62 -1.46
C VAL A 115 -3.67 -6.95 -1.77
N GLY A 116 -3.87 -5.76 -1.21
CA GLY A 116 -5.04 -4.92 -1.43
C GLY A 116 -4.77 -3.89 -2.52
N ILE A 117 -5.50 -3.98 -3.64
CA ILE A 117 -5.41 -3.02 -4.74
C ILE A 117 -6.46 -1.91 -4.61
N GLY A 118 -6.08 -0.69 -4.95
CA GLY A 118 -6.97 0.47 -4.96
C GLY A 118 -7.26 1.02 -3.57
N VAL A 119 -6.21 1.14 -2.77
CA VAL A 119 -6.25 1.72 -1.42
C VAL A 119 -6.61 3.21 -1.45
N GLY A 120 -7.04 3.74 -0.32
CA GLY A 120 -7.57 5.09 -0.24
C GLY A 120 -8.81 5.25 -1.13
N LEU A 121 -8.88 6.32 -1.89
CA LEU A 121 -9.93 6.60 -2.86
C LEU A 121 -9.61 6.08 -4.27
N GLY A 122 -8.74 5.07 -4.41
CA GLY A 122 -8.36 4.51 -5.70
C GLY A 122 -9.53 3.95 -6.53
N TYR A 123 -10.64 3.56 -5.87
CA TYR A 123 -11.91 3.18 -6.51
C TYR A 123 -13.02 4.20 -6.21
N ALA A 124 -12.69 5.49 -6.20
CA ALA A 124 -13.64 6.56 -5.90
C ALA A 124 -14.90 6.53 -6.77
N ASP A 125 -14.73 6.17 -8.04
CA ASP A 125 -15.79 6.03 -9.04
C ASP A 125 -16.81 4.91 -8.74
N ALA A 126 -16.42 3.92 -7.94
CA ALA A 126 -17.28 2.81 -7.52
C ALA A 126 -17.91 3.01 -6.14
N GLY A 127 -17.59 4.12 -5.45
CA GLY A 127 -18.17 4.52 -4.18
C GLY A 127 -17.68 3.71 -2.95
N PRO A 128 -18.35 3.90 -1.79
CA PRO A 128 -17.87 3.42 -0.49
C PRO A 128 -17.82 1.89 -0.34
N THR A 129 -18.37 1.14 -1.27
CA THR A 129 -18.25 -0.32 -1.29
C THR A 129 -16.92 -0.81 -1.87
N HIS A 130 -16.16 0.07 -2.55
CA HIS A 130 -14.95 -0.30 -3.29
C HIS A 130 -13.72 0.51 -2.89
N TYR A 131 -13.87 1.76 -2.44
CA TYR A 131 -12.76 2.48 -1.86
C TYR A 131 -12.55 2.06 -0.39
N THR A 132 -11.36 2.32 0.18
CA THR A 132 -11.08 2.03 1.59
C THR A 132 -10.25 3.14 2.22
N THR A 133 -10.84 3.77 3.23
CA THR A 133 -10.24 4.87 4.00
C THR A 133 -9.90 4.46 5.43
N GLU A 134 -10.09 3.19 5.77
CA GLU A 134 -9.95 2.59 7.09
C GLU A 134 -9.04 1.35 7.15
N ASP A 135 -8.47 0.93 6.02
CA ASP A 135 -7.69 -0.30 5.93
C ASP A 135 -6.45 -0.30 6.87
N ILE A 136 -5.74 0.81 6.98
CA ILE A 136 -4.62 0.93 7.92
C ILE A 136 -5.13 0.76 9.35
N ALA A 137 -6.20 1.47 9.72
CA ALA A 137 -6.75 1.44 11.07
C ALA A 137 -7.18 0.02 11.50
N THR A 138 -7.83 -0.70 10.58
CA THR A 138 -8.35 -2.04 10.85
C THR A 138 -7.25 -3.11 10.84
N MET A 139 -6.29 -3.00 9.95
CA MET A 139 -5.26 -4.03 9.80
C MET A 139 -4.11 -3.89 10.80
N ARG A 140 -3.74 -2.67 11.19
CA ARG A 140 -2.60 -2.45 12.08
C ARG A 140 -2.79 -2.95 13.51
N VAL A 141 -3.99 -3.32 13.91
CA VAL A 141 -4.27 -3.89 15.25
C VAL A 141 -3.75 -5.31 15.42
N PHE A 142 -3.55 -6.07 14.35
CA PHE A 142 -2.96 -7.40 14.46
C PHE A 142 -1.49 -7.30 14.92
N PRO A 143 -1.08 -8.03 15.98
CA PRO A 143 0.23 -7.84 16.62
C PRO A 143 1.40 -8.20 15.68
N ASN A 144 1.26 -9.22 14.87
CA ASN A 144 2.30 -9.82 14.03
C ASN A 144 2.24 -9.42 12.54
N ILE A 145 1.38 -8.47 12.16
CA ILE A 145 1.27 -8.03 10.78
C ILE A 145 2.38 -7.03 10.40
N GLU A 146 2.94 -7.19 9.22
CA GLU A 146 3.73 -6.14 8.56
C GLU A 146 2.84 -5.42 7.54
N ILE A 147 2.83 -4.07 7.56
CA ILE A 147 2.05 -3.26 6.61
C ILE A 147 3.01 -2.43 5.76
N THR A 148 2.95 -2.64 4.44
CA THR A 148 3.79 -1.94 3.48
C THR A 148 2.93 -1.26 2.41
N THR A 149 3.40 -0.11 1.93
CA THR A 149 2.73 0.68 0.91
C THR A 149 3.77 1.31 -0.02
N PRO A 150 4.22 0.59 -1.06
CA PRO A 150 5.11 1.17 -2.06
C PRO A 150 4.41 2.35 -2.74
N CYS A 151 5.16 3.37 -3.15
CA CYS A 151 4.60 4.60 -3.70
C CYS A 151 4.73 4.70 -5.23
N ASP A 152 5.54 3.83 -5.86
CA ASP A 152 5.80 3.84 -7.31
C ASP A 152 6.20 2.46 -7.84
N LYS A 153 6.54 2.38 -9.12
CA LYS A 153 6.96 1.14 -9.78
C LYS A 153 8.28 0.62 -9.23
N ILE A 154 9.22 1.51 -8.89
CA ILE A 154 10.56 1.16 -8.41
C ILE A 154 10.45 0.50 -7.02
N SER A 155 9.76 1.17 -6.10
CA SER A 155 9.52 0.62 -4.76
C SER A 155 8.67 -0.65 -4.79
N THR A 156 7.74 -0.79 -5.75
CA THR A 156 6.97 -2.01 -5.96
C THR A 156 7.85 -3.19 -6.40
N LYS A 157 8.79 -2.96 -7.31
CA LYS A 157 9.75 -4.01 -7.72
C LYS A 157 10.58 -4.48 -6.53
N LYS A 158 11.10 -3.54 -5.76
CA LYS A 158 11.91 -3.84 -4.57
C LYS A 158 11.12 -4.61 -3.51
N LEU A 159 9.84 -4.27 -3.32
CA LEU A 159 8.96 -4.97 -2.38
C LEU A 159 8.78 -6.44 -2.74
N VAL A 160 8.66 -6.78 -4.02
CA VAL A 160 8.49 -8.19 -4.44
C VAL A 160 9.68 -9.03 -4.00
N ASP A 161 10.91 -8.55 -4.13
CA ASP A 161 12.09 -9.26 -3.66
C ASP A 161 12.06 -9.44 -2.14
N GLU A 162 11.65 -8.42 -1.40
CA GLU A 162 11.53 -8.48 0.06
C GLU A 162 10.53 -9.55 0.52
N ILE A 163 9.33 -9.59 -0.09
CA ILE A 163 8.26 -10.51 0.35
C ILE A 163 8.56 -11.97 -0.01
N LEU A 164 9.32 -12.22 -1.06
CA LEU A 164 9.67 -13.58 -1.49
C LEU A 164 10.86 -14.16 -0.70
N ASN A 165 11.73 -13.28 -0.18
CA ASN A 165 12.90 -13.68 0.59
C ASN A 165 12.62 -13.85 2.09
N LYS A 166 11.53 -13.27 2.60
CA LYS A 166 11.20 -13.28 4.05
C LYS A 166 9.75 -13.70 4.25
N GLU A 167 9.55 -14.85 4.87
CA GLU A 167 8.23 -15.33 5.20
C GLU A 167 7.65 -14.56 6.39
N LYS A 168 6.57 -13.79 6.15
CA LYS A 168 5.85 -13.00 7.16
C LYS A 168 4.39 -12.87 6.81
N PHE A 169 3.55 -12.65 7.81
CA PHE A 169 2.20 -12.16 7.60
C PHE A 169 2.25 -10.68 7.21
N ARG A 170 1.76 -10.35 5.98
CA ARG A 170 1.80 -8.98 5.44
C ARG A 170 0.48 -8.53 4.87
N PHE A 171 0.24 -7.23 5.04
CA PHE A 171 -0.71 -6.48 4.23
C PHE A 171 0.05 -5.49 3.34
N ILE A 172 -0.06 -5.68 2.04
CA ILE A 172 0.58 -4.88 1.00
C ILE A 172 -0.47 -4.01 0.35
N ARG A 173 -0.26 -2.70 0.43
CA ARG A 173 -1.18 -1.71 -0.10
C ARG A 173 -0.67 -1.22 -1.46
N LEU A 174 -1.40 -1.53 -2.53
CA LEU A 174 -1.07 -1.09 -3.89
C LEU A 174 -2.08 -0.08 -4.41
N ASP A 175 -1.57 0.93 -5.10
CA ASP A 175 -2.43 1.87 -5.81
C ASP A 175 -2.99 1.24 -7.10
N ARG A 176 -4.19 1.68 -7.49
CA ARG A 176 -4.84 1.29 -8.74
C ARG A 176 -4.40 2.18 -9.91
N ASP A 177 -4.18 3.47 -9.61
CA ASP A 177 -3.93 4.47 -10.63
C ASP A 177 -2.48 4.43 -11.14
N VAL A 178 -2.25 5.10 -12.26
CA VAL A 178 -0.88 5.35 -12.72
C VAL A 178 -0.22 6.34 -11.77
N VAL A 179 0.90 5.92 -11.21
CA VAL A 179 1.69 6.73 -10.28
C VAL A 179 3.05 7.00 -10.91
N LYS A 180 3.42 8.28 -10.97
CA LYS A 180 4.75 8.67 -11.45
C LYS A 180 5.83 8.18 -10.52
N ASP A 181 6.96 7.79 -11.08
CA ASP A 181 8.10 7.35 -10.30
C ASP A 181 8.68 8.51 -9.48
N ILE A 182 8.82 8.28 -8.19
CA ILE A 182 9.49 9.16 -7.23
C ILE A 182 10.96 8.74 -7.10
N TYR A 183 11.18 7.43 -7.00
CA TYR A 183 12.51 6.84 -6.99
C TYR A 183 13.07 6.67 -8.41
N THR A 184 14.39 6.69 -8.53
CA THR A 184 15.10 6.47 -9.80
C THR A 184 15.79 5.12 -9.84
N ASP A 185 16.01 4.50 -8.67
CA ASP A 185 16.70 3.23 -8.54
C ASP A 185 16.22 2.45 -7.30
N GLU A 186 16.18 1.11 -7.38
CA GLU A 186 15.73 0.22 -6.30
C GLU A 186 16.64 0.29 -5.04
N SER A 187 17.90 0.74 -5.16
CA SER A 187 18.81 0.92 -4.02
C SER A 187 18.41 2.04 -3.08
N GLN A 188 17.55 2.96 -3.54
CA GLN A 188 17.02 4.05 -2.72
C GLN A 188 15.92 3.58 -1.75
N VAL A 189 15.43 2.34 -1.92
CA VAL A 189 14.35 1.76 -1.13
C VAL A 189 14.87 0.59 -0.30
N ASP A 190 14.81 0.72 1.01
CA ASP A 190 15.22 -0.32 1.96
C ASP A 190 14.05 -0.68 2.89
N PHE A 191 13.38 -1.80 2.62
CA PHE A 191 12.25 -2.27 3.45
C PHE A 191 12.66 -2.73 4.86
N GLU A 192 13.96 -2.92 5.15
CA GLU A 192 14.42 -3.11 6.53
C GLU A 192 14.36 -1.79 7.31
N ILE A 193 14.75 -0.70 6.67
CA ILE A 193 14.63 0.65 7.23
C ILE A 193 13.16 1.09 7.26
N GLY A 194 12.43 0.92 6.14
CA GLY A 194 10.99 1.18 6.05
C GLY A 194 10.60 2.62 5.76
N TYR A 195 11.57 3.52 5.56
CA TYR A 195 11.33 4.91 5.18
C TYR A 195 12.49 5.47 4.35
N SER A 196 12.22 6.54 3.63
CA SER A 196 13.23 7.35 2.93
C SER A 196 12.94 8.83 3.12
N LYS A 197 13.98 9.65 3.30
CA LYS A 197 13.89 11.10 3.25
C LYS A 197 14.04 11.54 1.79
N LEU A 198 12.94 11.98 1.16
CA LEU A 198 12.91 12.34 -0.25
C LEU A 198 13.32 13.78 -0.51
N ILE A 199 12.97 14.69 0.39
CA ILE A 199 13.30 16.11 0.34
C ILE A 199 13.87 16.52 1.69
N GLY A 200 15.03 17.16 1.68
CA GLY A 200 15.70 17.63 2.87
C GLY A 200 16.26 19.03 2.67
N ASN A 201 15.54 20.04 3.18
CA ASN A 201 15.88 21.46 3.06
C ASN A 201 16.29 22.07 4.40
N SER A 202 16.65 21.23 5.39
CA SER A 202 16.97 21.68 6.76
C SER A 202 15.82 22.43 7.45
N SER A 203 14.59 22.13 7.07
CA SER A 203 13.38 22.72 7.66
C SER A 203 13.22 22.32 9.14
N LYS A 204 12.50 23.13 9.88
CA LYS A 204 12.04 22.79 11.24
C LYS A 204 10.74 21.98 11.25
N LYS A 205 10.11 21.86 10.10
CA LYS A 205 8.89 21.08 9.88
C LYS A 205 9.17 19.96 8.91
N CYS A 206 8.61 18.77 9.14
CA CYS A 206 8.65 17.68 8.17
C CYS A 206 7.27 17.11 7.93
N ILE A 207 7.05 16.62 6.71
CA ILE A 207 5.87 15.86 6.33
C ILE A 207 6.25 14.38 6.26
N LEU A 208 5.44 13.54 6.92
CA LEU A 208 5.45 12.10 6.76
C LEU A 208 4.21 11.70 5.96
N SER A 209 4.39 10.98 4.88
CA SER A 209 3.29 10.51 4.05
C SER A 209 3.61 9.17 3.42
N CYS A 210 2.65 8.57 2.72
CA CYS A 210 2.81 7.31 2.02
C CYS A 210 1.84 7.21 0.83
N GLY A 211 2.17 6.37 -0.15
CA GLY A 211 1.31 6.10 -1.31
C GLY A 211 0.96 7.35 -2.11
N TYR A 212 -0.33 7.47 -2.52
CA TYR A 212 -0.78 8.56 -3.38
C TYR A 212 -0.66 9.95 -2.75
N SER A 213 -0.93 10.08 -1.44
CA SER A 213 -0.74 11.35 -0.72
C SER A 213 0.71 11.82 -0.75
N LEU A 214 1.66 10.89 -0.66
CA LEU A 214 3.08 11.19 -0.78
C LEU A 214 3.42 11.79 -2.15
N LEU A 215 2.93 11.17 -3.24
CA LEU A 215 3.15 11.68 -4.59
C LEU A 215 2.64 13.11 -4.72
N LYS A 216 1.42 13.38 -4.24
CA LYS A 216 0.83 14.74 -4.31
C LYS A 216 1.64 15.75 -3.50
N CYS A 217 2.13 15.38 -2.31
CA CYS A 217 3.03 16.23 -1.53
C CYS A 217 4.34 16.48 -2.27
N PHE A 218 4.96 15.44 -2.83
CA PHE A 218 6.23 15.53 -3.55
C PHE A 218 6.13 16.43 -4.78
N GLU A 219 5.08 16.25 -5.61
CA GLU A 219 4.85 17.07 -6.79
C GLU A 219 4.65 18.55 -6.43
N GLU A 220 3.81 18.86 -5.44
CA GLU A 220 3.50 20.24 -5.07
C GLU A 220 4.69 20.93 -4.38
N ILE A 221 5.41 20.24 -3.47
CA ILE A 221 6.61 20.81 -2.83
C ILE A 221 7.66 21.17 -3.88
N LYS A 222 7.90 20.28 -4.87
CA LYS A 222 8.85 20.56 -5.94
C LYS A 222 8.37 21.66 -6.88
N LEU A 223 7.09 21.70 -7.23
CA LEU A 223 6.51 22.69 -8.13
C LEU A 223 6.62 24.09 -7.56
N GLN A 224 6.37 24.25 -6.26
CA GLN A 224 6.36 25.54 -5.57
C GLN A 224 7.69 25.88 -4.90
N ASN A 225 8.64 24.96 -4.93
CA ASN A 225 9.93 25.05 -4.25
C ASN A 225 9.81 25.38 -2.75
N TYR A 226 8.87 24.71 -2.06
CA TYR A 226 8.69 24.90 -0.62
C TYR A 226 9.85 24.31 0.19
N GLU A 227 10.28 25.05 1.23
CA GLU A 227 11.32 24.60 2.17
C GLU A 227 10.73 23.68 3.26
N ILE A 228 10.24 22.50 2.86
CA ILE A 228 9.63 21.50 3.74
C ILE A 228 10.32 20.17 3.50
N ASP A 229 10.72 19.50 4.58
CA ASP A 229 11.27 18.14 4.49
C ASP A 229 10.15 17.12 4.29
N LEU A 230 10.38 16.14 3.40
CA LEU A 230 9.39 15.10 3.07
C LEU A 230 9.97 13.71 3.25
N PHE A 231 9.25 12.87 3.97
CA PHE A 231 9.56 11.46 4.16
C PHE A 231 8.50 10.57 3.54
N ASP A 232 8.94 9.56 2.80
CA ASP A 232 8.14 8.40 2.46
C ASP A 232 8.22 7.36 3.58
N ILE A 233 7.07 6.98 4.13
CA ILE A 233 6.98 5.92 5.13
C ILE A 233 6.32 4.70 4.48
N PHE A 234 7.09 3.95 3.72
CA PHE A 234 6.58 2.80 2.96
C PHE A 234 6.41 1.51 3.78
N LYS A 235 6.92 1.47 5.02
CA LYS A 235 6.59 0.44 6.02
C LYS A 235 5.90 1.12 7.20
N ILE A 236 4.58 0.97 7.27
CA ILE A 236 3.74 1.58 8.30
C ILE A 236 3.82 0.80 9.61
N LYS A 237 3.99 -0.54 9.52
CA LYS A 237 4.11 -1.42 10.68
C LYS A 237 5.07 -2.59 10.38
N PRO A 238 6.03 -2.86 11.28
CA PRO A 238 6.45 -1.98 12.37
C PRO A 238 7.18 -0.74 11.85
N LEU A 239 7.08 0.38 12.56
CA LEU A 239 7.91 1.55 12.33
C LEU A 239 9.32 1.31 12.90
N ASN A 240 10.34 1.76 12.18
CA ASN A 240 11.72 1.57 12.56
C ASN A 240 12.16 2.65 13.57
N THR A 241 12.77 2.25 14.68
CA THR A 241 13.26 3.17 15.73
C THR A 241 14.33 4.15 15.25
N LYS A 242 15.06 3.84 14.16
CA LYS A 242 15.98 4.80 13.53
C LYS A 242 15.29 6.08 13.07
N LEU A 243 13.99 6.01 12.73
CA LEU A 243 13.18 7.17 12.36
C LEU A 243 13.12 8.20 13.51
N LEU A 244 13.17 7.77 14.78
CA LEU A 244 13.13 8.68 15.93
C LEU A 244 14.30 9.68 15.91
N LYS A 245 15.51 9.22 15.50
CA LYS A 245 16.68 10.09 15.39
C LYS A 245 16.48 11.17 14.32
N GLU A 246 15.90 10.80 13.19
CA GLU A 246 15.55 11.77 12.14
C GLU A 246 14.51 12.78 12.68
N LEU A 247 13.42 12.26 13.27
CA LEU A 247 12.31 13.09 13.73
C LEU A 247 12.66 13.99 14.93
N SER A 248 13.69 13.64 15.71
CA SER A 248 14.14 14.47 16.83
C SER A 248 14.61 15.86 16.41
N ASN A 249 15.04 16.04 15.17
CA ASN A 249 15.54 17.29 14.62
C ASN A 249 14.46 18.30 14.23
N TYR A 250 13.18 17.89 14.24
CA TYR A 250 12.05 18.74 13.84
C TYR A 250 11.29 19.28 15.03
N ASP A 251 10.77 20.48 14.90
CA ASP A 251 9.91 21.10 15.90
C ASP A 251 8.44 20.67 15.70
N GLU A 252 8.06 20.43 14.45
CA GLU A 252 6.72 19.97 14.08
C GLU A 252 6.78 18.83 13.06
N ILE A 253 6.02 17.77 13.31
CA ILE A 253 5.83 16.63 12.45
C ILE A 253 4.41 16.68 11.91
N ILE A 254 4.24 16.62 10.59
CA ILE A 254 2.94 16.68 9.95
C ILE A 254 2.71 15.35 9.22
N THR A 255 1.62 14.65 9.51
CA THR A 255 1.24 13.46 8.76
C THR A 255 0.15 13.81 7.77
N ILE A 256 0.30 13.36 6.51
CA ILE A 256 -0.71 13.53 5.46
C ILE A 256 -1.06 12.16 4.90
N GLU A 257 -2.35 11.80 4.98
CA GLU A 257 -2.84 10.46 4.62
C GLU A 257 -4.18 10.50 3.90
N GLU A 258 -4.35 9.63 2.90
CA GLU A 258 -5.62 9.42 2.21
C GLU A 258 -6.49 8.41 2.97
N GLN A 259 -6.69 8.70 4.25
CA GLN A 259 -7.42 7.89 5.22
C GLN A 259 -8.23 8.81 6.14
N TRP A 260 -9.17 8.26 6.85
CA TRP A 260 -9.65 8.89 8.06
C TRP A 260 -8.54 8.86 9.12
N VAL A 261 -8.35 10.01 9.79
CA VAL A 261 -7.24 10.14 10.75
C VAL A 261 -7.41 9.27 12.00
N ASP A 262 -8.62 8.75 12.26
CA ASP A 262 -8.88 7.89 13.42
C ASP A 262 -8.31 6.50 13.19
N GLY A 263 -7.28 6.15 13.96
CA GLY A 263 -6.59 4.88 13.85
C GLY A 263 -5.69 4.71 12.62
N GLY A 264 -5.66 5.69 11.70
CA GLY A 264 -4.89 5.62 10.45
C GLY A 264 -3.38 5.78 10.63
N PHE A 265 -2.72 6.22 9.56
CA PHE A 265 -1.27 6.38 9.51
C PHE A 265 -0.77 7.40 10.55
N GLY A 266 -1.39 8.58 10.62
CA GLY A 266 -1.00 9.60 11.58
C GLY A 266 -1.18 9.16 13.04
N SER A 267 -2.18 8.31 13.33
CA SER A 267 -2.33 7.69 14.65
C SER A 267 -1.16 6.75 14.95
N ALA A 268 -0.73 5.94 13.98
CA ALA A 268 0.41 5.04 14.15
C ALA A 268 1.71 5.83 14.45
N ILE A 269 1.92 6.96 13.78
CA ILE A 269 3.07 7.84 14.06
C ILE A 269 2.98 8.43 15.48
N MET A 270 1.81 8.91 15.91
CA MET A 270 1.65 9.46 17.26
C MET A 270 1.92 8.41 18.35
N GLU A 271 1.37 7.22 18.21
CA GLU A 271 1.62 6.09 19.13
C GLU A 271 3.11 5.75 19.17
N PHE A 272 3.74 5.63 18.00
CA PHE A 272 5.17 5.34 17.89
C PHE A 272 6.05 6.39 18.61
N LEU A 273 5.74 7.67 18.44
CA LEU A 273 6.46 8.75 19.13
C LEU A 273 6.25 8.68 20.64
N ALA A 274 5.01 8.49 21.08
CA ALA A 274 4.66 8.43 22.50
C ALA A 274 5.29 7.22 23.21
N ASP A 275 5.22 6.04 22.60
CA ASP A 275 5.80 4.79 23.13
C ASP A 275 7.33 4.89 23.29
N ASN A 276 7.98 5.65 22.41
CA ASN A 276 9.42 5.91 22.46
C ASN A 276 9.80 7.22 23.18
N LYS A 277 8.86 7.86 23.87
CA LYS A 277 9.08 9.08 24.68
C LYS A 277 9.66 10.26 23.89
N LEU A 278 9.40 10.34 22.61
CA LEU A 278 9.75 11.48 21.77
C LEU A 278 8.53 12.41 21.64
N TYR A 279 8.49 13.44 22.49
CA TYR A 279 7.38 14.39 22.54
C TYR A 279 7.60 15.51 21.53
N LYS A 280 6.76 15.56 20.51
CA LYS A 280 6.78 16.56 19.43
C LYS A 280 5.39 17.09 19.16
N LYS A 281 5.31 18.29 18.60
CA LYS A 281 4.07 18.77 18.01
C LYS A 281 3.75 17.91 16.79
N VAL A 282 2.59 17.26 16.77
CA VAL A 282 2.13 16.44 15.64
C VAL A 282 0.81 16.98 15.12
N SER A 283 0.80 17.34 13.83
CA SER A 283 -0.40 17.74 13.10
C SER A 283 -0.81 16.62 12.15
N ARG A 284 -2.05 16.11 12.28
CA ARG A 284 -2.55 15.03 11.41
C ARG A 284 -3.55 15.58 10.41
N ILE A 285 -3.30 15.34 9.14
CA ILE A 285 -4.14 15.78 8.02
C ILE A 285 -4.58 14.54 7.24
N GLY A 286 -5.88 14.40 7.06
CA GLY A 286 -6.50 13.29 6.34
C GLY A 286 -7.88 13.65 5.83
N LEU A 287 -8.60 12.66 5.39
CA LEU A 287 -9.94 12.82 4.84
C LEU A 287 -10.95 13.20 5.92
N ASN A 288 -11.95 14.02 5.55
CA ASN A 288 -13.09 14.33 6.39
C ASN A 288 -13.82 13.04 6.79
N LYS A 289 -14.27 12.98 8.06
CA LYS A 289 -14.90 11.81 8.67
C LYS A 289 -16.35 11.61 8.17
N LYS A 290 -16.51 11.22 6.92
CA LYS A 290 -17.80 10.89 6.31
C LYS A 290 -17.61 9.89 5.17
N PHE A 291 -18.68 9.22 4.77
CA PHE A 291 -18.69 8.46 3.52
C PHE A 291 -18.94 9.40 2.33
N TYR A 292 -18.26 9.12 1.22
CA TYR A 292 -18.32 9.92 -0.01
C TYR A 292 -19.16 9.18 -1.05
N PHE A 293 -20.23 9.82 -1.51
CA PHE A 293 -21.14 9.28 -2.54
C PHE A 293 -21.10 10.11 -3.82
N GLU A 294 -20.36 11.21 -3.79
CA GLU A 294 -20.22 12.12 -4.93
C GLU A 294 -19.31 11.48 -5.99
N ASN A 295 -19.64 11.70 -7.25
CA ASN A 295 -18.78 11.39 -8.40
C ASN A 295 -17.93 12.60 -8.77
N GLY A 296 -16.79 12.37 -9.40
CA GLY A 296 -15.88 13.44 -9.82
C GLY A 296 -14.42 12.98 -9.89
N GLY A 297 -14.17 11.71 -9.56
CA GLY A 297 -12.87 11.11 -9.53
C GLY A 297 -12.09 11.41 -8.24
N ARG A 298 -10.94 10.76 -8.10
CA ARG A 298 -10.14 10.76 -6.88
C ARG A 298 -9.69 12.16 -6.47
N ASP A 299 -9.07 12.91 -7.38
CA ASP A 299 -8.53 14.24 -7.08
C ASP A 299 -9.64 15.24 -6.69
N TYR A 300 -10.82 15.13 -7.30
CA TYR A 300 -11.97 15.94 -6.91
C TYR A 300 -12.44 15.62 -5.49
N LEU A 301 -12.56 14.34 -5.14
CA LEU A 301 -12.96 13.92 -3.80
C LEU A 301 -11.93 14.32 -2.75
N LEU A 302 -10.64 14.12 -3.02
CA LEU A 302 -9.55 14.53 -2.14
C LEU A 302 -9.63 16.02 -1.82
N LYS A 303 -9.68 16.86 -2.86
CA LYS A 303 -9.71 18.31 -2.74
C LYS A 303 -10.90 18.81 -1.93
N ASN A 304 -12.08 18.25 -2.14
CA ASN A 304 -13.31 18.71 -1.49
C ASN A 304 -13.54 18.08 -0.11
N ASN A 305 -12.72 17.11 0.29
CA ASN A 305 -12.91 16.34 1.50
C ASN A 305 -11.67 16.32 2.42
N GLY A 306 -10.97 17.45 2.51
CA GLY A 306 -9.92 17.65 3.51
C GLY A 306 -8.49 17.55 2.97
N LEU A 307 -8.31 17.15 1.70
CA LEU A 307 -6.97 16.98 1.10
C LEU A 307 -6.78 17.84 -0.17
N ASP A 308 -7.00 19.16 -0.02
CA ASP A 308 -6.51 20.13 -1.01
C ASP A 308 -5.01 20.35 -0.78
N PHE A 309 -4.17 19.52 -1.42
CA PHE A 309 -2.71 19.52 -1.23
C PHE A 309 -2.09 20.88 -1.48
N LYS A 310 -2.57 21.61 -2.48
CA LYS A 310 -2.08 22.95 -2.81
C LYS A 310 -2.29 23.92 -1.64
N LYS A 311 -3.51 23.95 -1.08
CA LYS A 311 -3.85 24.79 0.04
C LYS A 311 -3.11 24.35 1.32
N ILE A 312 -3.08 23.05 1.58
CA ILE A 312 -2.43 22.47 2.76
C ILE A 312 -0.94 22.82 2.78
N LEU A 313 -0.22 22.56 1.70
CA LEU A 313 1.22 22.78 1.63
C LEU A 313 1.57 24.27 1.67
N PHE A 314 0.75 25.12 1.06
CA PHE A 314 0.90 26.58 1.20
C PHE A 314 0.79 27.04 2.65
N GLU A 315 -0.20 26.51 3.42
CA GLU A 315 -0.34 26.86 4.83
C GLU A 315 0.79 26.31 5.71
N ILE A 316 1.31 25.13 5.40
CA ILE A 316 2.46 24.54 6.12
C ILE A 316 3.75 25.33 5.85
N ALA A 317 3.93 25.84 4.63
CA ALA A 317 5.12 26.59 4.22
C ALA A 317 5.23 27.98 4.79
N LYS A 318 4.12 28.56 5.30
CA LYS A 318 4.13 29.82 6.08
C LYS A 318 4.76 29.60 7.45
#